data_76362111f22e97dd45df1546ce40048b
#
_entry.id   76362111f22e97dd45df1546ce40048b
#
_cell.length_a   1.000
_cell.length_b   1.000
_cell.length_c   1.000
_cell.angle_alpha   90.00
_cell.angle_beta   90.00
_cell.angle_gamma   90.00
#
_symmetry.space_group_name_H-M   'P 1'
#
loop_
_entity.id
_entity.type
_entity.pdbx_description
1 polymer ?
#
loop_
_entity_poly.entity_id
_entity_poly.type
_entity_poly.pdbx_seq_one_letter_code
_entity_poly.pdbx_strand_id
1 'polypeptide(L)'
;AIHDLLYRLVQIGNDFNEIMGMGLNLETFIELADRNPRFNQIIRTKVDENQQPHEIESYLNELMEEELEILKHEDNCLRPILLAGAGIKSDQLREMTINGGLKPDLSGNTVPIPINSNLLVGGFSNITNYYIDATGGRKALIANATVMGLAGHFAQLVKLLTTDIKLADMDDCGTVHGVELTITSKKYLQRLHGRYYRTRYDREYKILNGD
;
A
#
# COMPACT_ATOMS: atom_id res chain seq x y z
N ALA A 1 31.13 -2.60 9.77
CA ALA A 1 31.25 -2.71 8.30
C ALA A 1 29.92 -2.45 7.58
N ILE A 2 28.88 -3.30 7.72
CA ILE A 2 27.60 -3.11 7.02
C ILE A 2 26.86 -1.85 7.52
N HIS A 3 26.82 -1.64 8.83
CA HIS A 3 26.21 -0.43 9.42
C HIS A 3 26.89 0.85 8.95
N ASP A 4 28.21 0.89 8.87
CA ASP A 4 28.95 2.05 8.36
C ASP A 4 28.66 2.33 6.89
N LEU A 5 28.53 1.27 6.09
CA LEU A 5 28.17 1.40 4.68
C LEU A 5 26.76 1.98 4.53
N LEU A 6 25.80 1.43 5.24
CA LEU A 6 24.42 1.91 5.23
C LEU A 6 24.31 3.37 5.70
N TYR A 7 25.02 3.70 6.78
CA TYR A 7 25.05 5.07 7.29
C TYR A 7 25.60 6.06 6.26
N ARG A 8 26.73 5.71 5.60
CA ARG A 8 27.31 6.57 4.54
C ARG A 8 26.39 6.71 3.34
N LEU A 9 25.71 5.63 2.93
CA LEU A 9 24.72 5.69 1.84
C LEU A 9 23.54 6.62 2.17
N VAL A 10 23.04 6.55 3.41
CA VAL A 10 21.98 7.46 3.88
C VAL A 10 22.48 8.90 3.90
N GLN A 11 23.72 9.16 4.34
CA GLN A 11 24.29 10.51 4.33
C GLN A 11 24.43 11.06 2.90
N ILE A 12 24.99 10.28 1.99
CA ILE A 12 25.09 10.67 0.57
C ILE A 12 23.71 10.97 -0.02
N GLY A 13 22.69 10.17 0.30
CA GLY A 13 21.32 10.40 -0.12
C GLY A 13 20.74 11.71 0.42
N ASN A 14 20.99 12.02 1.68
CA ASN A 14 20.55 13.25 2.31
C ASN A 14 21.24 14.49 1.70
N ASP A 15 22.56 14.43 1.54
CA ASP A 15 23.36 15.51 0.94
C ASP A 15 22.91 15.77 -0.51
N PHE A 16 22.66 14.69 -1.26
CA PHE A 16 22.15 14.79 -2.63
C PHE A 16 20.75 15.42 -2.68
N ASN A 17 19.86 15.02 -1.78
CA ASN A 17 18.50 15.56 -1.72
C ASN A 17 18.49 17.04 -1.31
N GLU A 18 19.40 17.46 -0.44
CA GLU A 18 19.58 18.86 -0.05
C GLU A 18 20.04 19.74 -1.23
N ILE A 19 20.96 19.22 -2.04
CA ILE A 19 21.48 19.92 -3.23
C ILE A 19 20.46 19.97 -4.37
N MET A 20 19.82 18.85 -4.65
CA MET A 20 18.93 18.70 -5.82
C MET A 20 17.53 19.27 -5.59
N GLY A 21 17.07 19.36 -4.33
CA GLY A 21 15.76 19.94 -3.99
C GLY A 21 14.61 19.24 -4.71
N MET A 22 14.64 17.90 -4.81
CA MET A 22 13.61 17.15 -5.51
C MET A 22 12.24 17.35 -4.86
N GLY A 23 11.32 17.89 -5.62
CA GLY A 23 9.95 18.14 -5.18
C GLY A 23 8.94 17.97 -6.30
N LEU A 24 7.68 17.80 -5.92
CA LEU A 24 6.56 17.78 -6.85
C LEU A 24 5.99 19.19 -6.97
N ASN A 25 5.81 19.65 -8.19
CA ASN A 25 5.04 20.85 -8.45
C ASN A 25 3.88 20.55 -9.42
N LEU A 26 2.86 21.37 -9.39
CA LEU A 26 1.68 21.24 -10.23
C LEU A 26 2.03 21.47 -11.71
N GLU A 27 2.99 22.33 -11.98
CA GLU A 27 3.45 22.69 -13.33
C GLU A 27 3.92 21.47 -14.11
N THR A 28 4.63 20.54 -13.47
CA THR A 28 5.08 19.29 -14.10
C THR A 28 3.93 18.47 -14.65
N PHE A 29 2.83 18.37 -13.93
CA PHE A 29 1.64 17.63 -14.41
C PHE A 29 0.93 18.36 -15.54
N ILE A 30 0.88 19.70 -15.49
CA ILE A 30 0.28 20.51 -16.54
C ILE A 30 1.10 20.37 -17.82
N GLU A 31 2.42 20.54 -17.75
CA GLU A 31 3.31 20.36 -18.89
C GLU A 31 3.23 18.96 -19.48
N LEU A 32 3.11 17.93 -18.64
CA LEU A 32 2.98 16.55 -19.10
C LEU A 32 1.63 16.34 -19.80
N ALA A 33 0.54 16.92 -19.28
CA ALA A 33 -0.77 16.85 -19.90
C ALA A 33 -0.81 17.55 -21.27
N ASP A 34 -0.05 18.63 -21.44
CA ASP A 34 0.08 19.34 -22.70
C ASP A 34 0.94 18.59 -23.73
N ARG A 35 1.99 17.89 -23.27
CA ARG A 35 2.89 17.13 -24.15
C ARG A 35 2.34 15.76 -24.52
N ASN A 36 1.60 15.10 -23.60
CA ASN A 36 1.12 13.75 -23.80
C ASN A 36 -0.41 13.70 -23.83
N PRO A 37 -1.02 13.56 -25.04
CA PRO A 37 -2.48 13.52 -25.19
C PRO A 37 -3.14 12.36 -24.44
N ARG A 38 -2.42 11.23 -24.29
CA ARG A 38 -2.97 10.07 -23.56
C ARG A 38 -3.04 10.34 -22.06
N PHE A 39 -2.00 10.94 -21.49
CA PHE A 39 -2.03 11.39 -20.10
C PHE A 39 -3.17 12.40 -19.87
N ASN A 40 -3.38 13.34 -20.79
CA ASN A 40 -4.48 14.30 -20.72
C ASN A 40 -5.86 13.61 -20.75
N GLN A 41 -6.01 12.54 -21.52
CA GLN A 41 -7.24 11.73 -21.51
C GLN A 41 -7.44 11.03 -20.17
N ILE A 42 -6.39 10.43 -19.60
CA ILE A 42 -6.44 9.72 -18.32
C ILE A 42 -6.91 10.65 -17.20
N ILE A 43 -6.31 11.84 -17.06
CA ILE A 43 -6.67 12.79 -16.00
C ILE A 43 -8.09 13.37 -16.13
N ARG A 44 -8.72 13.26 -17.30
CA ARG A 44 -10.10 13.71 -17.57
C ARG A 44 -11.11 12.58 -17.59
N THR A 45 -10.66 11.35 -17.30
CA THR A 45 -11.53 10.18 -17.32
C THR A 45 -12.56 10.25 -16.20
N LYS A 46 -13.79 9.89 -16.54
CA LYS A 46 -14.91 9.72 -15.60
C LYS A 46 -15.38 8.28 -15.66
N VAL A 47 -15.74 7.74 -14.52
CA VAL A 47 -16.37 6.42 -14.41
C VAL A 47 -17.89 6.58 -14.36
N ASP A 48 -18.61 5.60 -14.91
CA ASP A 48 -20.06 5.57 -14.84
C ASP A 48 -20.52 5.17 -13.43
N GLU A 49 -21.39 5.99 -12.84
CA GLU A 49 -21.95 5.75 -11.49
C GLU A 49 -22.85 4.51 -11.42
N ASN A 50 -23.30 4.01 -12.57
CA ASN A 50 -24.16 2.81 -12.64
C ASN A 50 -23.37 1.48 -12.72
N GLN A 51 -22.05 1.53 -12.87
CA GLN A 51 -21.20 0.33 -12.89
C GLN A 51 -21.09 -0.31 -11.51
N GLN A 52 -20.79 -1.61 -11.50
CA GLN A 52 -20.53 -2.31 -10.25
C GLN A 52 -19.23 -1.82 -9.61
N PRO A 53 -19.15 -1.74 -8.27
CA PRO A 53 -17.97 -1.23 -7.58
C PRO A 53 -16.66 -1.92 -7.98
N HIS A 54 -16.68 -3.22 -8.21
CA HIS A 54 -15.48 -3.97 -8.61
C HIS A 54 -15.03 -3.68 -10.04
N GLU A 55 -15.96 -3.35 -10.95
CA GLU A 55 -15.65 -2.94 -12.32
C GLU A 55 -14.99 -1.57 -12.35
N ILE A 56 -15.52 -0.64 -11.53
CA ILE A 56 -14.93 0.69 -11.35
C ILE A 56 -13.49 0.58 -10.85
N GLU A 57 -13.26 -0.20 -9.80
CA GLU A 57 -11.91 -0.37 -9.24
C GLU A 57 -10.95 -1.05 -10.21
N SER A 58 -11.40 -2.06 -10.97
CA SER A 58 -10.59 -2.70 -11.99
C SER A 58 -10.17 -1.72 -13.07
N TYR A 59 -11.12 -0.94 -13.58
CA TYR A 59 -10.85 0.07 -14.60
C TYR A 59 -9.90 1.17 -14.13
N LEU A 60 -10.08 1.65 -12.89
CA LEU A 60 -9.18 2.65 -12.31
C LEU A 60 -7.75 2.12 -12.10
N ASN A 61 -7.61 0.84 -11.76
CA ASN A 61 -6.31 0.20 -11.64
C ASN A 61 -5.61 0.05 -13.00
N GLU A 62 -6.35 -0.29 -14.06
CA GLU A 62 -5.81 -0.34 -15.42
C GLU A 62 -5.29 1.05 -15.86
N LEU A 63 -6.08 2.10 -15.62
CA LEU A 63 -5.65 3.47 -15.91
C LEU A 63 -4.42 3.90 -15.09
N MET A 64 -4.35 3.48 -13.82
CA MET A 64 -3.20 3.76 -12.96
C MET A 64 -1.94 3.07 -13.47
N GLU A 65 -2.03 1.83 -13.91
CA GLU A 65 -0.88 1.11 -14.48
C GLU A 65 -0.39 1.80 -15.76
N GLU A 66 -1.31 2.22 -16.63
CA GLU A 66 -0.99 2.96 -17.85
C GLU A 66 -0.35 4.32 -17.53
N GLU A 67 -0.89 5.06 -16.57
CA GLU A 67 -0.30 6.32 -16.11
C GLU A 67 1.12 6.13 -15.57
N LEU A 68 1.35 5.11 -14.76
CA LEU A 68 2.68 4.82 -14.22
C LEU A 68 3.70 4.50 -15.33
N GLU A 69 3.28 3.80 -16.37
CA GLU A 69 4.15 3.53 -17.52
C GLU A 69 4.49 4.82 -18.28
N ILE A 70 3.52 5.71 -18.51
CA ILE A 70 3.77 7.01 -19.11
C ILE A 70 4.78 7.81 -18.27
N LEU A 71 4.56 7.90 -16.96
CA LEU A 71 5.40 8.68 -16.05
C LEU A 71 6.82 8.14 -15.90
N LYS A 72 7.03 6.84 -16.04
CA LYS A 72 8.37 6.22 -16.02
C LYS A 72 9.15 6.44 -17.31
N HIS A 73 8.47 6.57 -18.44
CA HIS A 73 9.12 6.71 -19.74
C HIS A 73 9.33 8.17 -20.17
N GLU A 74 8.44 9.06 -19.74
CA GLU A 74 8.56 10.49 -20.02
C GLU A 74 9.67 11.16 -19.18
N ASP A 75 10.31 12.16 -19.77
CA ASP A 75 11.30 12.97 -19.05
C ASP A 75 10.60 14.00 -18.16
N ASN A 76 10.47 13.65 -16.88
CA ASN A 76 9.80 14.47 -15.88
C ASN A 76 10.44 14.26 -14.50
N CYS A 77 10.17 15.17 -13.55
CA CYS A 77 10.72 15.10 -12.20
C CYS A 77 10.15 13.96 -11.34
N LEU A 78 9.01 13.37 -11.73
CA LEU A 78 8.41 12.21 -11.04
C LEU A 78 9.14 10.91 -11.38
N ARG A 79 9.70 10.81 -12.56
CA ARG A 79 10.37 9.59 -13.04
C ARG A 79 11.40 9.03 -12.06
N PRO A 80 12.39 9.79 -11.56
CA PRO A 80 13.36 9.26 -10.59
C PRO A 80 12.71 8.83 -9.28
N ILE A 81 11.68 9.53 -8.81
CA ILE A 81 10.94 9.21 -7.58
C ILE A 81 10.19 7.88 -7.75
N LEU A 82 9.51 7.69 -8.88
CA LEU A 82 8.78 6.46 -9.17
C LEU A 82 9.71 5.26 -9.38
N LEU A 83 10.83 5.45 -10.08
CA LEU A 83 11.82 4.40 -10.29
C LEU A 83 12.53 3.99 -9.00
N ALA A 84 12.74 4.93 -8.08
CA ALA A 84 13.29 4.64 -6.75
C ALA A 84 12.31 3.88 -5.85
N GLY A 85 11.00 3.88 -6.17
CA GLY A 85 9.95 3.25 -5.35
C GLY A 85 9.77 3.91 -3.99
N ALA A 86 10.18 5.16 -3.85
CA ALA A 86 10.14 5.91 -2.60
C ALA A 86 9.43 7.25 -2.80
N GLY A 87 8.73 7.71 -1.77
CA GLY A 87 8.14 9.04 -1.72
C GLY A 87 6.67 9.11 -2.11
N ILE A 88 6.25 8.50 -3.21
CA ILE A 88 4.86 8.49 -3.67
C ILE A 88 4.36 7.06 -3.80
N LYS A 89 3.18 6.78 -3.25
CA LYS A 89 2.46 5.55 -3.49
C LYS A 89 1.55 5.71 -4.70
N SER A 90 1.41 4.65 -5.50
CA SER A 90 0.56 4.62 -6.69
C SER A 90 -0.88 5.04 -6.40
N ASP A 91 -1.45 4.60 -5.27
CA ASP A 91 -2.82 4.96 -4.89
C ASP A 91 -2.98 6.48 -4.65
N GLN A 92 -1.98 7.10 -4.02
CA GLN A 92 -1.98 8.56 -3.79
C GLN A 92 -1.85 9.33 -5.10
N LEU A 93 -1.03 8.83 -6.04
CA LEU A 93 -0.91 9.40 -7.36
C LEU A 93 -2.25 9.31 -8.10
N ARG A 94 -2.88 8.14 -8.12
CA ARG A 94 -4.20 7.92 -8.73
C ARG A 94 -5.26 8.91 -8.22
N GLU A 95 -5.36 9.10 -6.91
CA GLU A 95 -6.32 10.03 -6.31
C GLU A 95 -6.06 11.49 -6.71
N MET A 96 -4.81 11.85 -6.94
CA MET A 96 -4.42 13.19 -7.35
C MET A 96 -4.65 13.45 -8.83
N THR A 97 -4.40 12.46 -9.69
CA THR A 97 -4.32 12.61 -11.15
C THR A 97 -5.52 12.04 -11.89
N ILE A 98 -6.01 10.85 -11.53
CA ILE A 98 -7.10 10.18 -12.26
C ILE A 98 -8.45 10.56 -11.66
N ASN A 99 -8.79 9.99 -10.53
CA ASN A 99 -9.97 10.38 -9.73
C ASN A 99 -9.95 9.79 -8.32
N GLY A 100 -10.82 10.30 -7.45
CA GLY A 100 -10.95 9.84 -6.07
C GLY A 100 -11.53 8.43 -5.93
N GLY A 101 -12.21 7.92 -6.96
CA GLY A 101 -12.78 6.57 -6.96
C GLY A 101 -13.84 6.34 -5.89
N LEU A 102 -13.95 5.10 -5.46
CA LEU A 102 -14.88 4.71 -4.39
C LEU A 102 -14.22 4.87 -3.01
N LYS A 103 -14.96 5.42 -2.06
CA LYS A 103 -14.50 5.63 -0.69
C LYS A 103 -15.33 4.82 0.31
N PRO A 104 -14.71 4.36 1.41
CA PRO A 104 -15.45 3.68 2.46
C PRO A 104 -16.20 4.67 3.36
N ASP A 105 -17.35 4.25 3.88
CA ASP A 105 -18.03 4.92 4.98
C ASP A 105 -17.36 4.64 6.35
N LEU A 106 -17.88 5.21 7.43
CA LEU A 106 -17.35 4.98 8.78
C LEU A 106 -17.48 3.51 9.24
N SER A 107 -18.46 2.78 8.73
CA SER A 107 -18.69 1.37 9.03
C SER A 107 -17.80 0.43 8.23
N GLY A 108 -17.17 0.92 7.16
CA GLY A 108 -16.29 0.16 6.29
C GLY A 108 -16.92 -0.34 5.01
N ASN A 109 -18.19 -0.03 4.78
CA ASN A 109 -18.84 -0.34 3.53
C ASN A 109 -18.41 0.65 2.45
N THR A 110 -18.35 0.20 1.21
CA THR A 110 -18.05 1.06 0.08
C THR A 110 -19.26 1.92 -0.25
N VAL A 111 -19.08 3.24 -0.31
CA VAL A 111 -20.11 4.17 -0.80
C VAL A 111 -20.23 3.99 -2.31
N PRO A 112 -21.44 3.68 -2.84
CA PRO A 112 -21.61 3.36 -4.27
C PRO A 112 -21.59 4.57 -5.20
N ILE A 113 -21.11 5.71 -4.74
CA ILE A 113 -21.00 6.95 -5.51
C ILE A 113 -19.52 7.24 -5.72
N PRO A 114 -18.98 7.09 -6.95
CA PRO A 114 -17.59 7.38 -7.24
C PRO A 114 -17.31 8.88 -7.25
N ILE A 115 -16.16 9.28 -6.75
CA ILE A 115 -15.67 10.65 -6.83
C ILE A 115 -15.01 10.85 -8.20
N ASN A 116 -15.77 11.37 -9.16
CA ASN A 116 -15.34 11.63 -10.55
C ASN A 116 -14.58 12.95 -10.71
N SER A 117 -13.66 13.22 -9.81
CA SER A 117 -12.86 14.45 -9.83
C SER A 117 -11.47 14.18 -9.26
N ASN A 118 -10.52 14.99 -9.68
CA ASN A 118 -9.14 14.94 -9.20
C ASN A 118 -8.58 16.35 -8.96
N LEU A 119 -7.41 16.43 -8.34
CA LEU A 119 -6.77 17.70 -8.00
C LEU A 119 -6.41 18.52 -9.24
N LEU A 120 -5.96 17.87 -10.33
CA LEU A 120 -5.49 18.55 -11.55
C LEU A 120 -6.62 19.18 -12.36
N VAL A 121 -7.82 18.64 -12.31
CA VAL A 121 -8.97 19.08 -13.11
C VAL A 121 -10.03 19.79 -12.27
N GLY A 122 -9.62 20.51 -11.23
CA GLY A 122 -10.48 21.41 -10.47
C GLY A 122 -10.95 20.91 -9.10
N GLY A 123 -10.40 19.81 -8.59
CA GLY A 123 -10.73 19.30 -7.26
C GLY A 123 -12.15 18.72 -7.18
N PHE A 124 -12.83 18.87 -6.05
CA PHE A 124 -14.18 18.32 -5.87
C PHE A 124 -15.23 19.06 -6.72
N SER A 125 -16.00 18.31 -7.49
CA SER A 125 -17.02 18.86 -8.37
C SER A 125 -18.29 19.31 -7.63
N ASN A 126 -18.55 18.75 -6.43
CA ASN A 126 -19.73 19.08 -5.62
C ASN A 126 -19.48 18.79 -4.12
N ILE A 127 -20.40 19.29 -3.29
CA ILE A 127 -20.34 19.13 -1.83
C ILE A 127 -20.46 17.67 -1.39
N THR A 128 -21.14 16.82 -2.15
CA THR A 128 -21.32 15.41 -1.85
C THR A 128 -19.98 14.67 -1.98
N ASN A 129 -19.21 14.93 -3.03
CA ASN A 129 -17.87 14.35 -3.23
C ASN A 129 -16.94 14.74 -2.09
N TYR A 130 -16.94 16.00 -1.68
CA TYR A 130 -16.20 16.45 -0.50
C TYR A 130 -16.62 15.72 0.78
N TYR A 131 -17.91 15.56 1.01
CA TYR A 131 -18.42 14.85 2.21
C TYR A 131 -18.00 13.39 2.22
N ILE A 132 -18.08 12.70 1.09
CA ILE A 132 -17.68 11.28 0.95
C ILE A 132 -16.18 11.15 1.24
N ASP A 133 -15.35 11.97 0.63
CA ASP A 133 -13.90 11.94 0.85
C ASP A 133 -13.52 12.27 2.29
N ALA A 134 -14.12 13.32 2.87
CA ALA A 134 -13.91 13.70 4.26
C ALA A 134 -14.34 12.58 5.25
N THR A 135 -15.36 11.80 4.92
CA THR A 135 -15.80 10.66 5.73
C THR A 135 -14.79 9.52 5.66
N GLY A 136 -14.26 9.21 4.47
CA GLY A 136 -13.18 8.26 4.29
C GLY A 136 -11.90 8.65 5.02
N GLY A 137 -11.50 9.92 4.91
CA GLY A 137 -10.35 10.48 5.64
C GLY A 137 -10.52 10.43 7.16
N ARG A 138 -11.72 10.72 7.67
CA ARG A 138 -12.03 10.61 9.11
C ARG A 138 -11.94 9.17 9.60
N LYS A 139 -12.41 8.19 8.81
CA LYS A 139 -12.26 6.77 9.13
C LYS A 139 -10.78 6.38 9.25
N ALA A 140 -9.96 6.78 8.29
CA ALA A 140 -8.52 6.51 8.30
C ALA A 140 -7.84 7.16 9.53
N LEU A 141 -8.21 8.39 9.88
CA LEU A 141 -7.71 9.09 11.04
C LEU A 141 -8.06 8.37 12.36
N ILE A 142 -9.32 7.94 12.52
CA ILE A 142 -9.76 7.16 13.69
C ILE A 142 -8.98 5.86 13.80
N ALA A 143 -8.83 5.12 12.69
CA ALA A 143 -8.07 3.88 12.66
C ALA A 143 -6.61 4.11 13.09
N ASN A 144 -5.95 5.12 12.54
CA ASN A 144 -4.56 5.43 12.87
C ASN A 144 -4.39 5.93 14.31
N ALA A 145 -5.25 6.83 14.78
CA ALA A 145 -5.12 7.43 16.11
C ALA A 145 -5.47 6.45 17.25
N THR A 146 -6.40 5.54 17.04
CA THR A 146 -6.94 4.69 18.11
C THR A 146 -6.44 3.25 18.01
N VAL A 147 -6.68 2.61 16.85
CA VAL A 147 -6.42 1.17 16.69
C VAL A 147 -4.92 0.88 16.65
N MET A 148 -4.14 1.68 15.91
CA MET A 148 -2.70 1.47 15.81
C MET A 148 -1.99 1.72 17.15
N GLY A 149 -2.44 2.72 17.92
CA GLY A 149 -1.89 3.01 19.25
C GLY A 149 -2.12 1.83 20.23
N LEU A 150 -3.33 1.30 20.27
CA LEU A 150 -3.67 0.14 21.10
C LEU A 150 -2.93 -1.12 20.68
N ALA A 151 -2.88 -1.40 19.37
CA ALA A 151 -2.16 -2.55 18.83
C ALA A 151 -0.65 -2.46 19.10
N GLY A 152 -0.06 -1.28 18.94
CA GLY A 152 1.35 -1.02 19.25
C GLY A 152 1.67 -1.20 20.72
N HIS A 153 0.82 -0.69 21.62
CA HIS A 153 0.98 -0.90 23.06
C HIS A 153 0.88 -2.37 23.42
N PHE A 154 -0.10 -3.09 22.90
CA PHE A 154 -0.23 -4.54 23.13
C PHE A 154 1.02 -5.30 22.61
N ALA A 155 1.49 -4.99 21.41
CA ALA A 155 2.70 -5.59 20.87
C ALA A 155 3.94 -5.33 21.74
N GLN A 156 4.05 -4.13 22.33
CA GLN A 156 5.12 -3.79 23.25
C GLN A 156 5.03 -4.61 24.54
N LEU A 157 3.84 -4.77 25.11
CA LEU A 157 3.64 -5.62 26.31
C LEU A 157 4.03 -7.07 26.04
N VAL A 158 3.61 -7.64 24.91
CA VAL A 158 4.00 -9.00 24.51
C VAL A 158 5.52 -9.11 24.33
N LYS A 159 6.16 -8.13 23.69
CA LYS A 159 7.61 -8.07 23.56
C LYS A 159 8.30 -8.09 24.92
N LEU A 160 7.84 -7.29 25.87
CA LEU A 160 8.42 -7.23 27.21
C LEU A 160 8.26 -8.57 27.94
N LEU A 161 7.09 -9.19 27.84
CA LEU A 161 6.83 -10.52 28.44
C LEU A 161 7.72 -11.62 27.84
N THR A 162 8.13 -11.48 26.59
CA THR A 162 8.95 -12.49 25.89
C THR A 162 10.45 -12.16 25.86
N THR A 163 10.89 -11.09 26.52
CA THR A 163 12.30 -10.66 26.51
C THR A 163 13.26 -11.72 27.03
N ASP A 164 12.84 -12.49 28.04
CA ASP A 164 13.64 -13.55 28.64
C ASP A 164 13.57 -14.90 27.90
N ILE A 165 12.69 -15.00 26.90
CA ILE A 165 12.54 -16.21 26.10
C ILE A 165 13.61 -16.19 25.00
N LYS A 166 14.52 -17.17 25.06
CA LYS A 166 15.56 -17.35 24.06
C LYS A 166 15.22 -18.55 23.18
N LEU A 167 15.53 -18.46 21.91
CA LEU A 167 15.49 -19.63 21.03
C LEU A 167 16.58 -20.59 21.44
N ALA A 168 16.24 -21.86 21.60
CA ALA A 168 17.23 -22.90 21.83
C ALA A 168 18.04 -23.14 20.53
N ASP A 169 19.33 -23.42 20.69
CA ASP A 169 20.22 -23.74 19.57
C ASP A 169 20.08 -25.22 19.18
N MET A 170 18.84 -25.65 18.97
CA MET A 170 18.44 -27.03 18.68
C MET A 170 17.48 -27.06 17.49
N ASP A 171 17.64 -28.04 16.61
CA ASP A 171 16.80 -28.22 15.42
C ASP A 171 15.36 -28.57 15.79
N ASP A 172 15.17 -29.35 16.86
CA ASP A 172 13.86 -29.74 17.39
C ASP A 172 13.87 -29.69 18.93
N CYS A 173 12.89 -29.02 19.50
CA CYS A 173 12.73 -28.95 20.96
C CYS A 173 11.99 -30.17 21.54
N GLY A 174 11.56 -31.13 20.72
CA GLY A 174 10.86 -32.34 21.13
C GLY A 174 9.46 -32.11 21.71
N THR A 175 8.86 -30.92 21.51
CA THR A 175 7.52 -30.64 22.02
C THR A 175 6.47 -31.48 21.31
N VAL A 176 5.54 -32.06 22.09
CA VAL A 176 4.36 -32.76 21.58
C VAL A 176 3.13 -31.85 21.48
N HIS A 177 3.24 -30.63 21.99
CA HIS A 177 2.17 -29.65 21.95
C HIS A 177 2.25 -28.82 20.66
N GLY A 178 1.14 -28.75 19.94
CA GLY A 178 1.00 -28.00 18.71
C GLY A 178 -0.26 -27.17 18.68
N VAL A 179 -0.34 -26.28 17.71
CA VAL A 179 -1.55 -25.48 17.44
C VAL A 179 -2.27 -26.10 16.24
N GLU A 180 -3.58 -26.35 16.38
CA GLU A 180 -4.38 -26.84 15.26
C GLU A 180 -4.72 -25.66 14.34
N LEU A 181 -4.35 -25.77 13.07
CA LEU A 181 -4.57 -24.73 12.08
C LEU A 181 -5.33 -25.28 10.88
N THR A 182 -6.34 -24.55 10.45
CA THR A 182 -7.05 -24.84 9.20
C THR A 182 -6.47 -23.97 8.08
N ILE A 183 -5.87 -24.61 7.07
CA ILE A 183 -5.24 -23.90 5.96
C ILE A 183 -6.32 -23.56 4.92
N THR A 184 -6.59 -22.27 4.73
CA THR A 184 -7.64 -21.77 3.85
C THR A 184 -7.10 -21.24 2.51
N SER A 185 -5.79 -21.00 2.38
CA SER A 185 -5.18 -20.48 1.16
C SER A 185 -3.75 -20.93 0.96
N LYS A 186 -3.30 -21.00 -0.33
CA LYS A 186 -1.90 -21.27 -0.69
C LYS A 186 -0.93 -20.26 -0.06
N LYS A 187 -1.31 -19.00 0.01
CA LYS A 187 -0.51 -17.92 0.61
C LYS A 187 -0.27 -18.13 2.11
N TYR A 188 -1.24 -18.71 2.80
CA TYR A 188 -1.10 -19.06 4.21
C TYR A 188 -0.17 -20.26 4.40
N LEU A 189 -0.27 -21.27 3.52
CA LEU A 189 0.64 -22.41 3.50
C LEU A 189 2.11 -21.98 3.33
N GLN A 190 2.39 -21.08 2.40
CA GLN A 190 3.73 -20.55 2.16
C GLN A 190 4.36 -19.86 3.39
N ARG A 191 3.54 -19.19 4.22
CA ARG A 191 4.00 -18.56 5.46
C ARG A 191 4.41 -19.55 6.54
N LEU A 192 3.97 -20.79 6.44
CA LEU A 192 4.29 -21.87 7.35
C LEU A 192 5.49 -22.72 6.88
N HIS A 193 6.12 -22.36 5.76
CA HIS A 193 7.30 -23.06 5.24
C HIS A 193 8.38 -23.27 6.31
N GLY A 194 8.96 -24.44 6.35
CA GLY A 194 10.00 -24.82 7.33
C GLY A 194 9.47 -25.15 8.74
N ARG A 195 8.15 -25.12 8.96
CA ARG A 195 7.55 -25.52 10.25
C ARG A 195 7.30 -27.03 10.28
N TYR A 196 7.45 -27.63 11.47
CA TYR A 196 7.02 -29.00 11.69
C TYR A 196 5.49 -29.04 11.77
N TYR A 197 4.90 -29.98 11.04
CA TYR A 197 3.46 -30.21 11.06
C TYR A 197 3.15 -31.70 11.15
N ARG A 198 1.96 -31.99 11.63
CA ARG A 198 1.37 -33.33 11.63
C ARG A 198 -0.08 -33.23 11.21
N THR A 199 -0.50 -34.01 10.24
CA THR A 199 -1.91 -34.11 9.89
C THR A 199 -2.64 -34.98 10.92
N ARG A 200 -3.97 -34.93 10.93
CA ARG A 200 -4.81 -35.76 11.80
C ARG A 200 -4.59 -37.28 11.61
N TYR A 201 -4.05 -37.66 10.46
CA TYR A 201 -3.84 -39.06 10.07
C TYR A 201 -2.39 -39.52 10.22
N ASP A 202 -1.45 -38.60 10.33
CA ASP A 202 -0.01 -38.91 10.45
C ASP A 202 0.39 -39.09 11.93
N ARG A 203 1.23 -40.09 12.17
CA ARG A 203 1.84 -40.30 13.50
C ARG A 203 3.13 -39.53 13.69
N GLU A 204 3.80 -39.16 12.61
CA GLU A 204 5.10 -38.50 12.61
C GLU A 204 4.98 -37.04 12.16
N TYR A 205 5.86 -36.21 12.69
CA TYR A 205 5.99 -34.82 12.26
C TYR A 205 6.77 -34.73 10.97
N LYS A 206 6.35 -33.86 10.06
CA LYS A 206 6.99 -33.57 8.79
C LYS A 206 7.30 -32.09 8.69
N ILE A 207 8.36 -31.73 7.94
CA ILE A 207 8.65 -30.33 7.64
C ILE A 207 7.79 -29.91 6.46
N LEU A 208 7.11 -28.78 6.58
CA LEU A 208 6.25 -28.22 5.54
C LEU A 208 7.12 -27.56 4.46
N ASN A 209 7.05 -28.08 3.25
CA ASN A 209 7.59 -27.41 2.07
C ASN A 209 6.48 -26.57 1.45
N GLY A 210 6.70 -25.28 1.28
CA GLY A 210 5.70 -24.28 0.85
C GLY A 210 5.53 -24.15 -0.67
N ASP A 211 5.83 -25.20 -1.46
CA ASP A 211 5.72 -25.23 -2.92
C ASP A 211 4.27 -25.39 -3.41
#